data_23625207ade728a3dc07e7823a551fe2
#
_entry.id   23625207ade728a3dc07e7823a551fe2
#
_cell.length_a   1.000
_cell.length_b   1.000
_cell.length_c   1.000
_cell.angle_alpha   90.00
_cell.angle_beta   90.00
_cell.angle_gamma   90.00
#
_symmetry.space_group_name_H-M   'P 1'
#
loop_
_entity.id
_entity.type
_entity.pdbx_description
1 polymer ?
#
loop_
_entity_poly.entity_id
_entity_poly.type
_entity_poly.pdbx_seq_one_letter_code
_entity_poly.pdbx_strand_id
1 'polypeptide(L)'
;MAKPSTGSERIHIQIEEQARATAAFQQRNSELSHQVNDLQDQLQAERANTQEIINLERAEREQLEEKLKEERAERERLLEVERTSRLKFEKNMMAKFAEFSKQMGTQQVITCICFKPLKIYVVYLHC
;
A
#
# COMPACT_ATOMS: atom_id res chain seq x y z
N MET A 1 76.71 -18.73 39.94
CA MET A 1 76.38 -17.34 40.27
C MET A 1 75.84 -16.64 39.02
N ALA A 2 74.63 -16.25 39.06
CA ALA A 2 74.06 -15.41 38.00
C ALA A 2 74.72 -14.02 38.09
N LYS A 3 75.36 -13.59 37.02
CA LYS A 3 75.84 -12.22 36.92
C LYS A 3 74.65 -11.25 36.94
N PRO A 4 74.71 -10.16 37.70
CA PRO A 4 73.72 -9.12 37.57
C PRO A 4 73.69 -8.59 36.13
N SER A 5 72.56 -8.47 35.56
CA SER A 5 72.43 -7.94 34.21
C SER A 5 73.03 -6.55 34.12
N THR A 6 73.86 -6.36 33.12
CA THR A 6 74.43 -5.07 32.82
C THR A 6 73.35 -4.12 32.28
N GLY A 7 73.60 -2.80 32.38
CA GLY A 7 72.68 -1.81 31.80
C GLY A 7 72.39 -2.03 30.31
N SER A 8 73.37 -2.55 29.57
CA SER A 8 73.26 -2.90 28.16
C SER A 8 72.30 -4.07 27.93
N GLU A 9 72.37 -5.11 28.77
CA GLU A 9 71.41 -6.26 28.68
C GLU A 9 70.00 -5.86 29.01
N ARG A 10 69.78 -5.00 29.98
CA ARG A 10 68.43 -4.46 30.30
C ARG A 10 67.84 -3.67 29.15
N ILE A 11 68.68 -2.86 28.48
CA ILE A 11 68.24 -2.11 27.30
C ILE A 11 67.86 -3.06 26.17
N HIS A 12 68.60 -4.12 25.93
CA HIS A 12 68.29 -5.15 24.95
C HIS A 12 66.99 -5.85 25.24
N ILE A 13 66.76 -6.22 26.48
CA ILE A 13 65.47 -6.86 26.89
C ILE A 13 64.31 -5.90 26.70
N GLN A 14 64.46 -4.64 27.05
CA GLN A 14 63.38 -3.63 26.82
C GLN A 14 63.11 -3.40 25.36
N ILE A 15 64.10 -3.37 24.50
CA ILE A 15 63.91 -3.24 23.03
C ILE A 15 63.16 -4.46 22.46
N GLU A 16 63.56 -5.67 22.90
CA GLU A 16 62.88 -6.89 22.47
C GLU A 16 61.43 -6.95 22.94
N GLU A 17 61.13 -6.56 24.17
CA GLU A 17 59.79 -6.48 24.72
C GLU A 17 58.94 -5.45 23.97
N GLN A 18 59.47 -4.27 23.68
CA GLN A 18 58.82 -3.26 22.87
C GLN A 18 58.56 -3.74 21.44
N ALA A 19 59.52 -4.42 20.84
CA ALA A 19 59.37 -4.98 19.51
C ALA A 19 58.25 -6.02 19.45
N ARG A 20 58.13 -6.91 20.44
CA ARG A 20 57.05 -7.89 20.54
C ARG A 20 55.69 -7.22 20.76
N ALA A 21 55.64 -6.23 21.65
CA ALA A 21 54.43 -5.47 21.91
C ALA A 21 53.95 -4.71 20.66
N THR A 22 54.88 -4.11 19.92
CA THR A 22 54.61 -3.41 18.68
C THR A 22 54.10 -4.38 17.60
N ALA A 23 54.74 -5.54 17.45
CA ALA A 23 54.32 -6.57 16.50
C ALA A 23 52.92 -7.10 16.83
N ALA A 24 52.65 -7.38 18.12
CA ALA A 24 51.33 -7.81 18.57
C ALA A 24 50.26 -6.74 18.32
N PHE A 25 50.57 -5.49 18.53
CA PHE A 25 49.70 -4.36 18.28
C PHE A 25 49.42 -4.18 16.77
N GLN A 26 50.44 -4.28 15.94
CA GLN A 26 50.28 -4.23 14.48
C GLN A 26 49.44 -5.37 13.96
N GLN A 27 49.63 -6.58 14.46
CA GLN A 27 48.82 -7.74 14.11
C GLN A 27 47.34 -7.51 14.47
N ARG A 28 47.09 -7.04 15.68
CA ARG A 28 45.76 -6.73 16.16
C ARG A 28 45.07 -5.65 15.33
N ASN A 29 45.79 -4.60 14.97
CA ASN A 29 45.31 -3.56 14.08
C ASN A 29 44.96 -4.10 12.70
N SER A 30 45.78 -4.98 12.17
CA SER A 30 45.51 -5.64 10.88
C SER A 30 44.25 -6.50 10.95
N GLU A 31 44.10 -7.29 12.01
CA GLU A 31 42.89 -8.10 12.24
C GLU A 31 41.64 -7.24 12.37
N LEU A 32 41.69 -6.17 13.14
CA LEU A 32 40.60 -5.21 13.28
C LEU A 32 40.26 -4.51 11.97
N SER A 33 41.25 -4.15 11.18
CA SER A 33 41.07 -3.59 9.84
C SER A 33 40.31 -4.56 8.94
N HIS A 34 40.66 -5.83 8.95
CA HIS A 34 39.95 -6.85 8.19
C HIS A 34 38.52 -7.01 8.66
N GLN A 35 38.29 -7.05 9.98
CA GLN A 35 36.92 -7.13 10.53
C GLN A 35 36.07 -5.92 10.15
N VAL A 36 36.67 -4.72 10.21
CA VAL A 36 35.96 -3.50 9.79
C VAL A 36 35.58 -3.55 8.31
N ASN A 37 36.48 -3.99 7.44
CA ASN A 37 36.21 -4.14 6.03
C ASN A 37 35.12 -5.18 5.77
N ASP A 38 35.17 -6.33 6.43
CA ASP A 38 34.14 -7.37 6.31
C ASP A 38 32.77 -6.87 6.77
N LEU A 39 32.72 -6.13 7.88
CA LEU A 39 31.48 -5.53 8.37
C LEU A 39 30.94 -4.45 7.42
N GLN A 40 31.81 -3.66 6.81
CA GLN A 40 31.41 -2.68 5.81
C GLN A 40 30.82 -3.34 4.57
N ASP A 41 31.42 -4.42 4.09
CA ASP A 41 30.92 -5.19 2.95
C ASP A 41 29.56 -5.82 3.26
N GLN A 42 29.41 -6.41 4.47
CA GLN A 42 28.13 -6.95 4.93
C GLN A 42 27.06 -5.86 5.01
N LEU A 43 27.38 -4.72 5.58
CA LEU A 43 26.45 -3.59 5.69
C LEU A 43 26.03 -3.07 4.32
N GLN A 44 26.95 -3.01 3.39
CA GLN A 44 26.65 -2.60 2.01
C GLN A 44 25.72 -3.60 1.32
N ALA A 45 25.97 -4.89 1.48
CA ALA A 45 25.13 -5.96 0.95
C ALA A 45 23.71 -5.90 1.56
N GLU A 46 23.58 -5.72 2.87
CA GLU A 46 22.29 -5.56 3.54
C GLU A 46 21.53 -4.33 3.06
N ARG A 47 22.23 -3.20 2.88
CA ARG A 47 21.61 -1.98 2.34
C ARG A 47 21.07 -2.18 0.93
N ALA A 48 21.86 -2.85 0.07
CA ALA A 48 21.44 -3.17 -1.28
C ALA A 48 20.20 -4.07 -1.29
N ASN A 49 20.20 -5.11 -0.46
CA ASN A 49 19.05 -6.02 -0.31
C ASN A 49 17.81 -5.30 0.21
N THR A 50 17.97 -4.46 1.23
CA THR A 50 16.87 -3.66 1.78
C THR A 50 16.29 -2.71 0.73
N GLN A 51 17.15 -2.08 -0.05
CA GLN A 51 16.71 -1.18 -1.12
C GLN A 51 15.94 -1.93 -2.21
N GLU A 52 16.36 -3.14 -2.55
CA GLU A 52 15.65 -3.99 -3.48
C GLU A 52 14.25 -4.35 -2.98
N ILE A 53 14.14 -4.76 -1.72
CA ILE A 53 12.84 -5.06 -1.08
C ILE A 53 11.92 -3.84 -1.11
N ILE A 54 12.44 -2.66 -0.76
CA ILE A 54 11.66 -1.41 -0.80
C ILE A 54 11.17 -1.10 -2.22
N ASN A 55 12.01 -1.32 -3.22
CA ASN A 55 11.64 -1.09 -4.61
C ASN A 55 10.55 -2.07 -5.08
N LEU A 56 10.64 -3.34 -4.69
CA LEU A 56 9.61 -4.34 -4.99
C LEU A 56 8.28 -4.00 -4.32
N GLU A 57 8.29 -3.66 -3.03
CA GLU A 57 7.07 -3.24 -2.33
C GLU A 57 6.43 -2.00 -2.95
N ARG A 58 7.25 -1.05 -3.39
CA ARG A 58 6.74 0.15 -4.08
C ARG A 58 6.05 -0.21 -5.38
N ALA A 59 6.67 -1.07 -6.19
CA ALA A 59 6.10 -1.53 -7.45
C ALA A 59 4.78 -2.28 -7.23
N GLU A 60 4.70 -3.13 -6.20
CA GLU A 60 3.46 -3.82 -5.83
C GLU A 60 2.35 -2.85 -5.41
N ARG A 61 2.69 -1.85 -4.60
CA ARG A 61 1.72 -0.80 -4.21
C ARG A 61 1.18 -0.04 -5.41
N GLU A 62 2.05 0.36 -6.32
CA GLU A 62 1.65 1.06 -7.54
C GLU A 62 0.68 0.22 -8.38
N GLN A 63 0.95 -1.09 -8.52
CA GLN A 63 0.05 -2.01 -9.22
C GLN A 63 -1.30 -2.15 -8.53
N LEU A 64 -1.30 -2.24 -7.20
CA LEU A 64 -2.55 -2.31 -6.41
C LEU A 64 -3.36 -1.02 -6.50
N GLU A 65 -2.70 0.12 -6.45
CA GLU A 65 -3.36 1.42 -6.62
C GLU A 65 -4.01 1.55 -8.01
N GLU A 66 -3.34 1.10 -9.04
CA GLU A 66 -3.88 1.12 -10.41
C GLU A 66 -5.11 0.20 -10.53
N LYS A 67 -5.03 -1.02 -9.99
CA LYS A 67 -6.18 -1.93 -9.94
C LYS A 67 -7.37 -1.33 -9.18
N LEU A 68 -7.10 -0.66 -8.06
CA LEU A 68 -8.15 0.01 -7.30
C LEU A 68 -8.81 1.15 -8.09
N LYS A 69 -8.04 1.89 -8.87
CA LYS A 69 -8.59 2.94 -9.76
C LYS A 69 -9.49 2.33 -10.83
N GLU A 70 -9.02 1.26 -11.46
CA GLU A 70 -9.80 0.54 -12.47
C GLU A 70 -11.13 0.00 -11.89
N GLU A 71 -11.08 -0.63 -10.72
CA GLU A 71 -12.29 -1.13 -10.05
C GLU A 71 -13.25 -0.01 -9.68
N ARG A 72 -12.75 1.13 -9.21
CA ARG A 72 -13.60 2.29 -8.90
C ARG A 72 -14.26 2.84 -10.14
N ALA A 73 -13.52 2.99 -11.22
CA ALA A 73 -14.04 3.45 -12.50
C ALA A 73 -15.12 2.49 -13.05
N GLU A 74 -14.91 1.19 -12.94
CA GLU A 74 -15.88 0.19 -13.36
C GLU A 74 -17.15 0.23 -12.50
N ARG A 75 -17.02 0.35 -11.18
CA ARG A 75 -18.19 0.52 -10.30
C ARG A 75 -18.99 1.77 -10.63
N GLU A 76 -18.31 2.88 -10.88
CA GLU A 76 -18.95 4.13 -11.25
C GLU A 76 -19.72 4.02 -12.56
N ARG A 77 -19.11 3.35 -13.55
CA ARG A 77 -19.74 3.04 -14.83
C ARG A 77 -20.99 2.18 -14.66
N LEU A 78 -20.91 1.12 -13.86
CA LEU A 78 -22.05 0.24 -13.58
C LEU A 78 -23.19 0.98 -12.86
N LEU A 79 -22.86 1.83 -11.89
CA LEU A 79 -23.84 2.66 -11.20
C LEU A 79 -24.54 3.64 -12.16
N GLU A 80 -23.82 4.23 -13.09
CA GLU A 80 -24.40 5.13 -14.09
C GLU A 80 -25.31 4.39 -15.05
N VAL A 81 -24.94 3.20 -15.49
CA VAL A 81 -25.79 2.31 -16.30
C VAL A 81 -27.07 1.96 -15.54
N GLU A 82 -26.98 1.63 -14.27
CA GLU A 82 -28.14 1.33 -13.43
C GLU A 82 -29.07 2.56 -13.27
N ARG A 83 -28.49 3.75 -13.01
CA ARG A 83 -29.28 5.00 -12.94
C ARG A 83 -30.04 5.30 -14.23
N THR A 84 -29.37 5.19 -15.36
CA THR A 84 -30.02 5.43 -16.66
C THR A 84 -31.10 4.42 -16.97
N SER A 85 -30.87 3.16 -16.64
CA SER A 85 -31.85 2.08 -16.76
C SER A 85 -33.07 2.33 -15.88
N ARG A 86 -32.86 2.75 -14.65
CA ARG A 86 -33.92 3.09 -13.70
C ARG A 86 -34.74 4.28 -14.17
N LEU A 87 -34.10 5.33 -14.66
CA LEU A 87 -34.78 6.50 -15.21
C LEU A 87 -35.64 6.16 -16.46
N LYS A 88 -35.15 5.30 -17.34
CA LYS A 88 -35.91 4.80 -18.50
C LYS A 88 -37.13 4.02 -18.05
N PHE A 89 -36.97 3.15 -17.08
CA PHE A 89 -38.07 2.38 -16.51
C PHE A 89 -39.16 3.28 -15.92
N GLU A 90 -38.74 4.27 -15.10
CA GLU A 90 -39.68 5.25 -14.53
C GLU A 90 -40.44 6.03 -15.61
N LYS A 91 -39.76 6.53 -16.63
CA LYS A 91 -40.39 7.22 -17.76
C LYS A 91 -41.39 6.33 -18.50
N ASN A 92 -41.04 5.08 -18.76
CA ASN A 92 -41.90 4.13 -19.41
C ASN A 92 -43.14 3.82 -18.57
N MET A 93 -42.97 3.64 -17.27
CA MET A 93 -44.09 3.43 -16.34
C MET A 93 -44.99 4.65 -16.28
N MET A 94 -44.45 5.86 -16.19
CA MET A 94 -45.19 7.11 -16.21
C MET A 94 -46.01 7.28 -17.50
N ALA A 95 -45.42 6.97 -18.65
CA ALA A 95 -46.10 7.01 -19.94
C ALA A 95 -47.27 6.01 -20.02
N LYS A 96 -47.07 4.79 -19.53
CA LYS A 96 -48.11 3.76 -19.46
C LYS A 96 -49.25 4.16 -18.52
N PHE A 97 -48.96 4.75 -17.40
CA PHE A 97 -49.96 5.28 -16.47
C PHE A 97 -50.75 6.44 -17.07
N ALA A 98 -50.10 7.33 -17.80
CA ALA A 98 -50.78 8.42 -18.49
C ALA A 98 -51.76 7.90 -19.56
N GLU A 99 -51.38 6.89 -20.35
CA GLU A 99 -52.27 6.22 -21.30
C GLU A 99 -53.44 5.53 -20.61
N PHE A 100 -53.18 4.79 -19.57
CA PHE A 100 -54.19 4.11 -18.77
C PHE A 100 -55.18 5.11 -18.17
N SER A 101 -54.70 6.21 -17.63
CA SER A 101 -55.50 7.30 -17.08
C SER A 101 -56.42 7.94 -18.15
N LYS A 102 -55.93 8.11 -19.37
CA LYS A 102 -56.75 8.59 -20.50
C LYS A 102 -57.84 7.61 -20.88
N GLN A 103 -57.56 6.32 -20.95
CA GLN A 103 -58.54 5.28 -21.26
C GLN A 103 -59.61 5.17 -20.18
N MET A 104 -59.25 5.31 -18.91
CA MET A 104 -60.21 5.26 -17.80
C MET A 104 -61.03 6.55 -17.66
N GLY A 105 -60.53 7.70 -18.09
CA GLY A 105 -61.28 8.96 -18.11
C GLY A 105 -62.44 9.00 -19.05
N THR A 106 -62.56 8.07 -20.03
CA THR A 106 -63.71 7.93 -20.96
C THR A 106 -64.83 7.03 -20.42
N GLN A 107 -64.64 6.37 -19.28
CA GLN A 107 -65.57 5.38 -18.71
C GLN A 107 -66.35 5.83 -17.47
N GLN A 108 -66.46 7.08 -17.17
CA GLN A 108 -67.15 7.64 -15.99
C GLN A 108 -66.61 7.16 -14.62
N VAL A 109 -65.48 6.46 -14.58
CA VAL A 109 -64.82 6.08 -13.36
C VAL A 109 -63.63 7.07 -13.14
N ILE A 110 -63.84 7.98 -12.22
CA ILE A 110 -62.77 8.91 -11.86
C ILE A 110 -61.82 8.19 -10.90
N THR A 111 -60.73 7.68 -11.43
CA THR A 111 -59.61 7.19 -10.62
C THR A 111 -58.62 8.31 -10.44
N CYS A 112 -58.57 8.87 -9.25
CA CYS A 112 -57.48 9.79 -8.88
C CYS A 112 -56.27 8.97 -8.43
N ILE A 113 -55.24 8.93 -9.28
CA ILE A 113 -53.95 8.34 -8.92
C ILE A 113 -53.05 9.47 -8.45
N CYS A 114 -52.88 9.59 -7.15
CA CYS A 114 -51.90 10.53 -6.57
C CYS A 114 -50.54 9.85 -6.42
N PHE A 115 -49.60 10.27 -7.25
CA PHE A 115 -48.21 9.88 -7.09
C PHE A 115 -47.55 10.76 -6.04
N LYS A 116 -47.33 10.19 -4.86
CA LYS A 116 -46.31 10.71 -3.93
C LYS A 116 -45.06 9.82 -4.04
N PRO A 117 -43.86 10.37 -3.91
CA PRO A 117 -42.66 9.52 -3.92
C PRO A 117 -42.84 8.41 -2.88
N LEU A 118 -42.82 7.17 -3.32
CA LEU A 118 -42.92 5.93 -2.53
C LEU A 118 -44.33 5.45 -2.12
N LYS A 119 -45.45 6.10 -2.50
CA LYS A 119 -46.79 5.57 -2.22
C LYS A 119 -47.75 5.83 -3.39
N ILE A 120 -48.31 4.77 -3.92
CA ILE A 120 -49.39 4.83 -4.90
C ILE A 120 -50.70 4.71 -4.14
N TYR A 121 -51.49 5.78 -4.11
CA TYR A 121 -52.84 5.74 -3.58
C TYR A 121 -53.85 5.67 -4.72
N VAL A 122 -54.58 4.56 -4.79
CA VAL A 122 -55.71 4.42 -5.70
C VAL A 122 -56.97 4.73 -4.91
N VAL A 123 -57.59 5.87 -5.18
CA VAL A 123 -58.88 6.24 -4.57
C VAL A 123 -59.96 6.03 -5.60
N TYR A 124 -60.85 5.09 -5.34
CA TYR A 124 -62.06 4.90 -6.12
C TYR A 124 -63.14 5.85 -5.62
N LEU A 125 -63.49 6.82 -6.44
CA LEU A 125 -64.65 7.64 -6.19
C LEU A 125 -65.84 7.06 -6.96
N HIS A 126 -66.72 6.41 -6.24
CA HIS A 126 -68.03 6.07 -6.78
C HIS A 126 -68.98 7.29 -6.72
N CYS A 127 -69.34 7.79 -7.87
CA CYS A 127 -70.40 8.74 -7.97
C CYS A 127 -71.77 8.00 -7.97
#